data_cf72cb4dc3f162bd35399262333f46b5
#
_entry.id   cf72cb4dc3f162bd35399262333f46b5
#
_cell.length_a   1.000
_cell.length_b   1.000
_cell.length_c   1.000
_cell.angle_alpha   90.00
_cell.angle_beta   90.00
_cell.angle_gamma   90.00
#
_symmetry.space_group_name_H-M   'P 1'
#
loop_
_entity.id
_entity.type
_entity.pdbx_description
1 polymer ?
#
loop_
_entity_poly.entity_id
_entity_poly.type
_entity_poly.pdbx_seq_one_letter_code
_entity_poly.pdbx_strand_id
1 'polypeptide(L)'
;MSQSRYLHGTAPDEQARLSQLNQLLNDATLRELRLRGGERIVDFGAGLGQLTRAMARQAGVRAVGLERSADQIAEAMRQARAAGEEHLLDLRQSDVLSAQLEPGAYDLAHARFVLEHVPDPLAVVKAMARAVRPGGRIVLQDDDHDVLRLWPEPPGLRPLWQAYMRTYDRLGNDPIVGRRLVELLHQAGARPNRCTWLFFGACAGEPSFPAFVENLHFLLASARDTLLGSGLIGAAEMDEALLQIRRFGQRPDAAFWYAVAYAEGVK
;
A
#
# COMPACT_ATOMS: atom_id res chain seq x y z
N MET A 1 -22.98 -5.85 -3.43
CA MET A 1 -21.81 -5.63 -4.34
C MET A 1 -21.30 -4.23 -4.06
N SER A 2 -20.36 -4.08 -3.14
CA SER A 2 -19.77 -2.79 -2.79
C SER A 2 -18.62 -2.53 -3.78
N GLN A 3 -18.80 -1.55 -4.67
CA GLN A 3 -17.72 -1.03 -5.48
C GLN A 3 -16.75 -0.30 -4.54
N SER A 4 -15.59 -0.88 -4.32
CA SER A 4 -14.44 -0.17 -3.78
C SER A 4 -14.08 0.93 -4.79
N ARG A 5 -14.54 2.16 -4.55
CA ARG A 5 -14.12 3.34 -5.32
C ARG A 5 -12.72 3.73 -4.84
N TYR A 6 -11.71 3.28 -5.56
CA TYR A 6 -10.43 3.96 -5.58
C TYR A 6 -10.65 5.32 -6.26
N LEU A 7 -10.87 6.35 -5.49
CA LEU A 7 -11.00 7.74 -5.97
C LEU A 7 -9.61 8.35 -6.07
N HIS A 8 -8.86 7.98 -7.12
CA HIS A 8 -7.74 8.79 -7.55
C HIS A 8 -8.29 9.86 -8.48
N GLY A 9 -8.00 11.13 -8.20
CA GLY A 9 -8.36 12.24 -9.04
C GLY A 9 -7.79 12.10 -10.44
N THR A 10 -8.46 12.70 -11.42
CA THR A 10 -8.13 12.57 -12.85
C THR A 10 -7.32 13.76 -13.39
N ALA A 11 -7.00 14.75 -12.54
CA ALA A 11 -6.21 15.91 -12.94
C ALA A 11 -4.75 15.51 -13.23
N PRO A 12 -4.12 15.97 -14.32
CA PRO A 12 -2.75 15.60 -14.68
C PRO A 12 -1.72 15.85 -13.59
N ASP A 13 -1.81 16.95 -12.87
CA ASP A 13 -0.89 17.30 -11.78
C ASP A 13 -1.02 16.35 -10.58
N GLU A 14 -2.23 15.89 -10.30
CA GLU A 14 -2.52 14.92 -9.26
C GLU A 14 -1.96 13.53 -9.63
N GLN A 15 -2.14 13.12 -10.86
CA GLN A 15 -1.56 11.88 -11.39
C GLN A 15 -0.03 11.90 -11.33
N ALA A 16 0.60 13.03 -11.67
CA ALA A 16 2.05 13.20 -11.58
C ALA A 16 2.54 13.08 -10.13
N ARG A 17 1.85 13.72 -9.19
CA ARG A 17 2.18 13.68 -7.74
C ARG A 17 2.06 12.27 -7.17
N LEU A 18 0.96 11.58 -7.43
CA LEU A 18 0.76 10.20 -6.97
C LEU A 18 1.79 9.25 -7.58
N SER A 19 2.15 9.48 -8.84
CA SER A 19 3.21 8.71 -9.49
C SER A 19 4.56 8.91 -8.81
N GLN A 20 4.90 10.16 -8.45
CA GLN A 20 6.15 10.47 -7.71
C GLN A 20 6.19 9.78 -6.35
N LEU A 21 5.13 9.88 -5.55
CA LEU A 21 5.08 9.24 -4.24
C LEU A 21 5.14 7.71 -4.34
N ASN A 22 4.42 7.14 -5.31
CA ASN A 22 4.49 5.71 -5.59
C ASN A 22 5.90 5.27 -6.00
N GLN A 23 6.61 6.09 -6.78
CA GLN A 23 7.99 5.78 -7.18
C GLN A 23 8.93 5.76 -5.97
N LEU A 24 8.84 6.76 -5.08
CA LEU A 24 9.64 6.79 -3.84
C LEU A 24 9.42 5.53 -2.99
N LEU A 25 8.17 5.11 -2.85
CA LEU A 25 7.84 3.91 -2.08
C LEU A 25 8.29 2.64 -2.80
N ASN A 26 8.15 2.57 -4.14
CA ASN A 26 8.64 1.44 -4.93
C ASN A 26 10.15 1.28 -4.79
N ASP A 27 10.91 2.37 -4.87
CA ASP A 27 12.36 2.35 -4.72
C ASP A 27 12.79 1.91 -3.32
N ALA A 28 12.08 2.36 -2.27
CA ALA A 28 12.31 1.92 -0.91
C ALA A 28 12.00 0.41 -0.76
N THR A 29 10.87 -0.05 -1.32
CA THR A 29 10.50 -1.47 -1.34
C THR A 29 11.56 -2.33 -2.03
N LEU A 30 12.00 -1.94 -3.23
CA LEU A 30 12.99 -2.71 -3.99
C LEU A 30 14.33 -2.82 -3.26
N ARG A 31 14.77 -1.76 -2.59
CA ARG A 31 15.99 -1.83 -1.75
C ARG A 31 15.85 -2.85 -0.64
N GLU A 32 14.67 -2.90 0.01
CA GLU A 32 14.42 -3.83 1.11
C GLU A 32 14.20 -5.27 0.65
N LEU A 33 13.60 -5.47 -0.52
CA LEU A 33 13.40 -6.81 -1.10
C LEU A 33 14.69 -7.54 -1.38
N ARG A 34 15.80 -6.83 -1.68
CA ARG A 34 17.13 -7.44 -1.92
C ARG A 34 17.03 -8.62 -2.89
N LEU A 35 16.39 -8.41 -4.03
CA LEU A 35 16.28 -9.44 -5.06
C LEU A 35 17.67 -9.81 -5.59
N ARG A 36 17.89 -11.11 -5.78
CA ARG A 36 19.19 -11.67 -6.18
C ARG A 36 19.28 -11.95 -7.68
N GLY A 37 18.14 -11.90 -8.37
CA GLY A 37 18.00 -12.30 -9.76
C GLY A 37 17.56 -13.76 -9.93
N GLY A 38 16.64 -13.95 -10.87
CA GLY A 38 16.09 -15.28 -11.17
C GLY A 38 14.95 -15.75 -10.28
N GLU A 39 14.54 -14.97 -9.26
CA GLU A 39 13.43 -15.34 -8.39
C GLU A 39 12.10 -15.36 -9.16
N ARG A 40 11.36 -16.46 -9.08
CA ARG A 40 9.96 -16.55 -9.54
C ARG A 40 9.08 -15.82 -8.51
N ILE A 41 8.46 -14.73 -8.95
CA ILE A 41 7.74 -13.79 -8.07
C ILE A 41 6.24 -13.89 -8.31
N VAL A 42 5.47 -13.92 -7.22
CA VAL A 42 4.02 -13.65 -7.24
C VAL A 42 3.70 -12.46 -6.34
N ASP A 43 2.97 -11.50 -6.88
CA ASP A 43 2.54 -10.26 -6.21
C ASP A 43 1.03 -10.33 -5.97
N PHE A 44 0.63 -10.37 -4.71
CA PHE A 44 -0.77 -10.42 -4.27
C PHE A 44 -1.31 -9.00 -4.18
N GLY A 45 -2.32 -8.68 -5.00
CA GLY A 45 -2.86 -7.33 -5.11
C GLY A 45 -1.95 -6.41 -5.94
N ALA A 46 -1.61 -6.83 -7.16
CA ALA A 46 -0.67 -6.13 -8.03
C ALA A 46 -1.12 -4.70 -8.44
N GLY A 47 -2.42 -4.40 -8.34
CA GLY A 47 -2.98 -3.11 -8.70
C GLY A 47 -2.61 -2.71 -10.14
N LEU A 48 -2.00 -1.54 -10.31
CA LEU A 48 -1.51 -1.05 -11.61
C LEU A 48 -0.19 -1.72 -12.07
N GLY A 49 0.29 -2.73 -11.38
CA GLY A 49 1.44 -3.53 -11.76
C GLY A 49 2.78 -2.79 -11.78
N GLN A 50 2.87 -1.58 -11.25
CA GLN A 50 4.09 -0.77 -11.30
C GLN A 50 5.21 -1.41 -10.47
N LEU A 51 4.93 -1.82 -9.23
CA LEU A 51 5.89 -2.51 -8.38
C LEU A 51 6.18 -3.92 -8.91
N THR A 52 5.15 -4.65 -9.37
CA THR A 52 5.31 -5.98 -9.97
C THR A 52 6.29 -5.95 -11.15
N ARG A 53 6.17 -4.94 -12.05
CA ARG A 53 7.11 -4.73 -13.17
C ARG A 53 8.52 -4.40 -12.68
N ALA A 54 8.62 -3.56 -11.66
CA ALA A 54 9.91 -3.17 -11.10
C ALA A 54 10.63 -4.37 -10.46
N MET A 55 9.91 -5.22 -9.73
CA MET A 55 10.42 -6.50 -9.21
C MET A 55 10.85 -7.45 -10.34
N ALA A 56 10.00 -7.60 -11.36
CA ALA A 56 10.28 -8.44 -12.53
C ALA A 56 11.55 -7.99 -13.27
N ARG A 57 11.71 -6.69 -13.48
CA ARG A 57 12.89 -6.10 -14.11
C ARG A 57 14.15 -6.35 -13.29
N GLN A 58 14.09 -6.15 -11.97
CA GLN A 58 15.24 -6.36 -11.08
C GLN A 58 15.62 -7.84 -10.97
N ALA A 59 14.62 -8.74 -10.93
CA ALA A 59 14.87 -10.18 -10.90
C ALA A 59 15.26 -10.76 -12.26
N GLY A 60 15.05 -10.03 -13.36
CA GLY A 60 15.31 -10.53 -14.72
C GLY A 60 14.34 -11.63 -15.17
N VAL A 61 13.15 -11.70 -14.60
CA VAL A 61 12.13 -12.73 -14.88
C VAL A 61 10.75 -12.10 -15.02
N ARG A 62 9.84 -12.81 -15.66
CA ARG A 62 8.43 -12.43 -15.68
C ARG A 62 7.80 -12.68 -14.31
N ALA A 63 7.11 -11.68 -13.74
CA ALA A 63 6.41 -11.81 -12.46
C ALA A 63 4.92 -12.05 -12.68
N VAL A 64 4.31 -12.85 -11.80
CA VAL A 64 2.87 -13.05 -11.73
C VAL A 64 2.29 -11.98 -10.79
N GLY A 65 1.23 -11.29 -11.22
CA GLY A 65 0.46 -10.37 -10.39
C GLY A 65 -0.99 -10.82 -10.29
N LEU A 66 -1.51 -10.91 -9.07
CA LEU A 66 -2.92 -11.16 -8.80
C LEU A 66 -3.63 -9.83 -8.57
N GLU A 67 -4.69 -9.57 -9.31
CA GLU A 67 -5.50 -8.38 -9.13
C GLU A 67 -6.99 -8.71 -9.35
N ARG A 68 -7.84 -8.19 -8.48
CA ARG A 68 -9.29 -8.45 -8.54
C ARG A 68 -9.99 -7.64 -9.61
N SER A 69 -9.57 -6.40 -9.82
CA SER A 69 -10.21 -5.44 -10.71
C SER A 69 -9.74 -5.63 -12.16
N ALA A 70 -10.68 -5.98 -13.05
CA ALA A 70 -10.40 -6.03 -14.48
C ALA A 70 -9.96 -4.67 -15.04
N ASP A 71 -10.52 -3.56 -14.53
CA ASP A 71 -10.16 -2.20 -14.95
C ASP A 71 -8.72 -1.86 -14.57
N GLN A 72 -8.28 -2.23 -13.36
CA GLN A 72 -6.89 -2.05 -12.95
C GLN A 72 -5.93 -2.89 -13.80
N ILE A 73 -6.28 -4.12 -14.10
CA ILE A 73 -5.49 -4.98 -15.00
C ILE A 73 -5.37 -4.35 -16.40
N ALA A 74 -6.48 -3.87 -16.97
CA ALA A 74 -6.48 -3.22 -18.27
C ALA A 74 -5.56 -1.98 -18.29
N GLU A 75 -5.65 -1.15 -17.27
CA GLU A 75 -4.80 0.03 -17.11
C GLU A 75 -3.33 -0.34 -16.88
N ALA A 76 -3.05 -1.33 -16.02
CA ALA A 76 -1.70 -1.85 -15.79
C ALA A 76 -1.04 -2.33 -17.09
N MET A 77 -1.79 -3.08 -17.91
CA MET A 77 -1.31 -3.55 -19.22
C MET A 77 -1.12 -2.41 -20.22
N ARG A 78 -1.99 -1.39 -20.20
CA ARG A 78 -1.81 -0.18 -21.02
C ARG A 78 -0.50 0.54 -20.66
N GLN A 79 -0.24 0.73 -19.36
CA GLN A 79 0.99 1.35 -18.87
C GLN A 79 2.23 0.50 -19.20
N ALA A 80 2.14 -0.82 -19.05
CA ALA A 80 3.22 -1.73 -19.38
C ALA A 80 3.60 -1.68 -20.86
N ARG A 81 2.60 -1.66 -21.77
CA ARG A 81 2.83 -1.50 -23.22
C ARG A 81 3.47 -0.17 -23.56
N ALA A 82 2.98 0.92 -22.97
CA ALA A 82 3.54 2.24 -23.18
C ALA A 82 5.03 2.34 -22.77
N ALA A 83 5.43 1.53 -21.79
CA ALA A 83 6.82 1.41 -21.32
C ALA A 83 7.62 0.31 -22.05
N GLY A 84 7.02 -0.47 -22.98
CA GLY A 84 7.69 -1.62 -23.62
C GLY A 84 7.94 -2.80 -22.67
N GLU A 85 7.22 -2.88 -21.56
CA GLU A 85 7.47 -3.81 -20.44
C GLU A 85 6.36 -4.86 -20.25
N GLU A 86 5.44 -5.01 -21.21
CA GLU A 86 4.35 -5.99 -21.08
C GLU A 86 4.85 -7.43 -20.92
N HIS A 87 6.01 -7.72 -21.46
CA HIS A 87 6.66 -9.03 -21.36
C HIS A 87 7.10 -9.38 -19.92
N LEU A 88 7.21 -8.40 -19.02
CA LEU A 88 7.57 -8.59 -17.62
C LEU A 88 6.41 -9.05 -16.73
N LEU A 89 5.15 -8.95 -17.22
CA LEU A 89 3.95 -9.19 -16.42
C LEU A 89 3.15 -10.41 -16.91
N ASP A 90 2.65 -11.17 -15.94
CA ASP A 90 1.55 -12.12 -16.08
C ASP A 90 0.47 -11.75 -15.08
N LEU A 91 -0.43 -10.80 -15.47
CA LEU A 91 -1.52 -10.35 -14.61
C LEU A 91 -2.71 -11.32 -14.73
N ARG A 92 -3.16 -11.81 -13.59
CA ARG A 92 -4.27 -12.73 -13.46
C ARG A 92 -5.39 -12.11 -12.67
N GLN A 93 -6.59 -12.07 -13.25
CA GLN A 93 -7.77 -11.61 -12.52
C GLN A 93 -8.15 -12.65 -11.46
N SER A 94 -7.92 -12.33 -10.19
CA SER A 94 -8.17 -13.23 -9.08
C SER A 94 -8.36 -12.46 -7.77
N ASP A 95 -9.27 -12.96 -6.93
CA ASP A 95 -9.31 -12.54 -5.53
C ASP A 95 -8.18 -13.29 -4.78
N VAL A 96 -7.40 -12.55 -4.00
CA VAL A 96 -6.25 -13.08 -3.25
C VAL A 96 -6.64 -14.16 -2.23
N LEU A 97 -7.89 -14.15 -1.75
CA LEU A 97 -8.43 -15.17 -0.83
C LEU A 97 -8.74 -16.49 -1.52
N SER A 98 -9.06 -16.46 -2.81
CA SER A 98 -9.47 -17.65 -3.60
C SER A 98 -8.50 -18.03 -4.71
N ALA A 99 -7.34 -17.37 -4.79
CA ALA A 99 -6.36 -17.59 -5.85
C ALA A 99 -5.88 -19.04 -5.92
N GLN A 100 -6.00 -19.62 -7.10
CA GLN A 100 -5.51 -20.98 -7.40
C GLN A 100 -4.09 -20.87 -7.95
N LEU A 101 -3.11 -21.02 -7.08
CA LEU A 101 -1.69 -21.04 -7.43
C LEU A 101 -1.13 -22.44 -7.20
N GLU A 102 -0.23 -22.85 -8.07
CA GLU A 102 0.51 -24.11 -7.88
C GLU A 102 1.36 -24.04 -6.61
N PRO A 103 1.21 -25.00 -5.68
CA PRO A 103 1.99 -25.02 -4.44
C PRO A 103 3.49 -25.11 -4.70
N GLY A 104 4.27 -24.27 -4.03
CA GLY A 104 5.72 -24.28 -4.15
C GLY A 104 6.27 -23.75 -5.48
N ALA A 105 5.45 -23.09 -6.30
CA ALA A 105 5.86 -22.62 -7.62
C ALA A 105 6.75 -21.36 -7.57
N TYR A 106 6.76 -20.62 -6.45
CA TYR A 106 7.41 -19.31 -6.37
C TYR A 106 8.55 -19.29 -5.36
N ASP A 107 9.53 -18.44 -5.62
CA ASP A 107 10.66 -18.16 -4.73
C ASP A 107 10.35 -17.01 -3.78
N LEU A 108 9.49 -16.08 -4.22
CA LEU A 108 9.03 -14.92 -3.48
C LEU A 108 7.53 -14.71 -3.68
N ALA A 109 6.78 -14.60 -2.59
CA ALA A 109 5.43 -14.04 -2.56
C ALA A 109 5.47 -12.69 -1.87
N HIS A 110 4.89 -11.68 -2.51
CA HIS A 110 4.84 -10.31 -2.03
C HIS A 110 3.39 -9.83 -1.91
N ALA A 111 3.09 -9.00 -0.93
CA ALA A 111 1.84 -8.25 -0.81
C ALA A 111 2.10 -6.87 -0.21
N ARG A 112 1.51 -5.82 -0.81
CA ARG A 112 1.58 -4.45 -0.30
C ARG A 112 0.22 -3.77 -0.36
N PHE A 113 -0.24 -3.21 0.78
CA PHE A 113 -1.54 -2.53 0.93
C PHE A 113 -2.72 -3.45 0.55
N VAL A 114 -2.64 -4.69 0.98
CA VAL A 114 -3.66 -5.72 0.74
C VAL A 114 -4.33 -6.16 2.02
N LEU A 115 -3.53 -6.39 3.06
CA LEU A 115 -3.99 -7.05 4.27
C LEU A 115 -4.94 -6.16 5.08
N GLU A 116 -4.78 -4.84 4.99
CA GLU A 116 -5.69 -3.87 5.59
C GLU A 116 -7.09 -3.87 4.95
N HIS A 117 -7.22 -4.38 3.71
CA HIS A 117 -8.46 -4.34 2.92
C HIS A 117 -9.18 -5.68 2.81
N VAL A 118 -8.71 -6.71 3.49
CA VAL A 118 -9.33 -8.04 3.45
C VAL A 118 -9.88 -8.46 4.81
N PRO A 119 -11.00 -9.20 4.83
CA PRO A 119 -11.62 -9.61 6.10
C PRO A 119 -10.80 -10.66 6.86
N ASP A 120 -9.93 -11.40 6.17
CA ASP A 120 -9.07 -12.43 6.77
C ASP A 120 -7.62 -12.30 6.24
N PRO A 121 -6.81 -11.43 6.83
CA PRO A 121 -5.39 -11.26 6.47
C PRO A 121 -4.59 -12.57 6.60
N LEU A 122 -4.89 -13.38 7.61
CA LEU A 122 -4.19 -14.65 7.83
C LEU A 122 -4.44 -15.65 6.69
N ALA A 123 -5.65 -15.70 6.15
CA ALA A 123 -5.94 -16.57 5.00
C ALA A 123 -5.11 -16.18 3.76
N VAL A 124 -4.91 -14.88 3.51
CA VAL A 124 -4.04 -14.39 2.44
C VAL A 124 -2.60 -14.84 2.67
N VAL A 125 -2.04 -14.62 3.87
CA VAL A 125 -0.65 -14.99 4.17
C VAL A 125 -0.45 -16.51 4.11
N LYS A 126 -1.44 -17.32 4.51
CA LYS A 126 -1.43 -18.77 4.32
C LYS A 126 -1.45 -19.16 2.83
N ALA A 127 -2.19 -18.44 1.98
CA ALA A 127 -2.17 -18.67 0.53
C ALA A 127 -0.79 -18.34 -0.06
N MET A 128 -0.16 -17.23 0.37
CA MET A 128 1.22 -16.89 0.01
C MET A 128 2.20 -17.97 0.44
N ALA A 129 2.09 -18.47 1.67
CA ALA A 129 2.94 -19.55 2.19
C ALA A 129 2.78 -20.86 1.39
N ARG A 130 1.57 -21.19 0.94
CA ARG A 130 1.35 -22.35 0.05
C ARG A 130 2.02 -22.18 -1.31
N ALA A 131 1.93 -20.98 -1.90
CA ALA A 131 2.48 -20.70 -3.22
C ALA A 131 4.02 -20.73 -3.26
N VAL A 132 4.67 -20.40 -2.13
CA VAL A 132 6.13 -20.34 -2.02
C VAL A 132 6.72 -21.74 -1.76
N ARG A 133 7.86 -22.06 -2.41
CA ARG A 133 8.60 -23.30 -2.15
C ARG A 133 9.26 -23.33 -0.76
N PRO A 134 9.65 -24.48 -0.23
CA PRO A 134 10.49 -24.53 0.97
C PRO A 134 11.77 -23.71 0.79
N GLY A 135 12.11 -22.89 1.80
CA GLY A 135 13.22 -21.95 1.78
C GLY A 135 12.96 -20.67 0.96
N GLY A 136 11.79 -20.52 0.36
CA GLY A 136 11.38 -19.27 -0.32
C GLY A 136 10.89 -18.22 0.67
N ARG A 137 10.72 -16.99 0.18
CA ARG A 137 10.43 -15.80 0.99
C ARG A 137 8.99 -15.34 0.85
N ILE A 138 8.44 -14.84 1.95
CA ILE A 138 7.15 -14.17 1.99
C ILE A 138 7.41 -12.77 2.53
N VAL A 139 7.02 -11.75 1.78
CA VAL A 139 7.19 -10.35 2.14
C VAL A 139 5.83 -9.68 2.22
N LEU A 140 5.59 -9.05 3.35
CA LEU A 140 4.38 -8.30 3.67
C LEU A 140 4.74 -6.84 3.90
N GLN A 141 3.99 -5.94 3.29
CA GLN A 141 4.06 -4.50 3.53
C GLN A 141 2.64 -3.97 3.67
N ASP A 142 2.38 -3.30 4.79
CA ASP A 142 1.04 -2.75 4.99
C ASP A 142 1.07 -1.58 5.98
N ASP A 143 -0.05 -0.87 6.04
CA ASP A 143 -0.18 0.31 6.87
C ASP A 143 -0.41 -0.01 8.34
N ASP A 144 0.20 0.78 9.18
CA ASP A 144 -0.21 1.03 10.54
C ASP A 144 -0.51 2.53 10.64
N HIS A 145 -1.76 2.89 10.41
CA HIS A 145 -2.17 4.29 10.36
C HIS A 145 -1.90 5.06 11.66
N ASP A 146 -1.65 4.37 12.77
CA ASP A 146 -1.32 4.98 14.06
C ASP A 146 0.08 5.64 14.08
N VAL A 147 0.94 5.34 13.10
CA VAL A 147 2.31 5.90 13.03
C VAL A 147 2.37 7.29 12.40
N LEU A 148 1.27 7.80 11.82
CA LEU A 148 1.25 9.14 11.24
C LEU A 148 1.58 10.20 12.31
N ARG A 149 2.59 11.02 12.04
CA ARG A 149 2.97 12.18 12.86
C ARG A 149 3.26 13.39 11.98
N LEU A 150 2.61 14.48 12.29
CA LEU A 150 2.92 15.80 11.73
C LEU A 150 3.42 16.69 12.86
N TRP A 151 4.46 17.46 12.62
CA TRP A 151 4.96 18.39 13.63
C TRP A 151 5.33 19.74 13.01
N PRO A 152 4.85 20.86 13.60
CA PRO A 152 3.83 20.94 14.66
C PRO A 152 2.49 20.33 14.23
N GLU A 153 1.82 19.59 15.13
CA GLU A 153 0.56 18.92 14.80
C GLU A 153 -0.51 19.92 14.38
N PRO A 154 -1.10 19.82 13.16
CA PRO A 154 -2.18 20.70 12.74
C PRO A 154 -3.42 20.57 13.65
N PRO A 155 -4.05 21.67 14.08
CA PRO A 155 -5.30 21.60 14.82
C PRO A 155 -6.35 20.75 14.10
N GLY A 156 -7.06 19.89 14.83
CA GLY A 156 -8.10 19.04 14.28
C GLY A 156 -7.61 17.78 13.52
N LEU A 157 -6.30 17.67 13.25
CA LEU A 157 -5.76 16.48 12.53
C LEU A 157 -6.07 15.19 13.29
N ARG A 158 -5.77 15.13 14.59
CA ARG A 158 -5.91 13.88 15.36
C ARG A 158 -7.35 13.35 15.40
N PRO A 159 -8.38 14.15 15.72
CA PRO A 159 -9.77 13.70 15.64
C PRO A 159 -10.16 13.22 14.24
N LEU A 160 -9.78 13.97 13.19
CA LEU A 160 -10.08 13.62 11.81
C LEU A 160 -9.41 12.29 11.41
N TRP A 161 -8.12 12.11 11.74
CA TRP A 161 -7.38 10.89 11.46
C TRP A 161 -7.94 9.68 12.20
N GLN A 162 -8.32 9.85 13.48
CA GLN A 162 -8.99 8.80 14.24
C GLN A 162 -10.35 8.42 13.65
N ALA A 163 -11.14 9.41 13.22
CA ALA A 163 -12.39 9.16 12.53
C ALA A 163 -12.16 8.37 11.22
N TYR A 164 -11.12 8.73 10.46
CA TYR A 164 -10.72 8.02 9.25
C TYR A 164 -10.37 6.56 9.53
N MET A 165 -9.50 6.27 10.49
CA MET A 165 -9.16 4.90 10.88
C MET A 165 -10.40 4.09 11.28
N ARG A 166 -11.33 4.67 12.02
CA ARG A 166 -12.56 3.99 12.45
C ARG A 166 -13.56 3.71 11.34
N THR A 167 -13.38 4.30 10.15
CA THR A 167 -14.16 3.87 8.98
C THR A 167 -13.81 2.47 8.52
N TYR A 168 -12.56 2.04 8.73
CA TYR A 168 -12.10 0.68 8.43
C TYR A 168 -12.81 -0.37 9.28
N ASP A 169 -13.04 -0.08 10.58
CA ASP A 169 -13.75 -0.99 11.50
C ASP A 169 -15.13 -1.35 10.96
N ARG A 170 -15.84 -0.39 10.33
CA ARG A 170 -17.18 -0.58 9.77
C ARG A 170 -17.19 -1.42 8.49
N LEU A 171 -16.07 -1.47 7.80
CA LEU A 171 -15.87 -2.26 6.58
C LEU A 171 -15.35 -3.67 6.89
N GLY A 172 -15.02 -3.95 8.17
CA GLY A 172 -14.37 -5.19 8.59
C GLY A 172 -12.89 -5.25 8.17
N ASN A 173 -12.28 -4.09 7.93
CA ASN A 173 -10.89 -3.93 7.55
C ASN A 173 -10.02 -3.62 8.78
N ASP A 174 -8.70 -3.75 8.68
CA ASP A 174 -7.77 -3.53 9.80
C ASP A 174 -6.76 -2.40 9.48
N PRO A 175 -7.03 -1.15 9.90
CA PRO A 175 -6.17 0.02 9.58
C PRO A 175 -4.81 -0.02 10.26
N ILE A 176 -4.57 -0.98 11.12
CA ILE A 176 -3.32 -1.14 11.89
C ILE A 176 -2.70 -2.53 11.69
N VAL A 177 -3.06 -3.22 10.61
CA VAL A 177 -2.56 -4.56 10.30
C VAL A 177 -1.04 -4.61 10.21
N GLY A 178 -0.39 -3.49 9.84
CA GLY A 178 1.05 -3.37 9.71
C GLY A 178 1.83 -3.79 10.97
N ARG A 179 1.30 -3.56 12.18
CA ARG A 179 1.95 -3.99 13.43
C ARG A 179 1.87 -5.50 13.66
N ARG A 180 1.03 -6.22 12.91
CA ARG A 180 0.76 -7.64 13.05
C ARG A 180 1.44 -8.52 12.00
N LEU A 181 2.19 -7.93 11.07
CA LEU A 181 2.77 -8.67 9.94
C LEU A 181 3.66 -9.84 10.38
N VAL A 182 4.45 -9.65 11.45
CA VAL A 182 5.33 -10.70 12.00
C VAL A 182 4.50 -11.85 12.61
N GLU A 183 3.42 -11.52 13.33
CA GLU A 183 2.47 -12.48 13.87
C GLU A 183 1.80 -13.29 12.75
N LEU A 184 1.32 -12.62 11.71
CA LEU A 184 0.67 -13.25 10.56
C LEU A 184 1.60 -14.22 9.82
N LEU A 185 2.87 -13.86 9.63
CA LEU A 185 3.89 -14.75 9.07
C LEU A 185 4.06 -16.01 9.93
N HIS A 186 4.19 -15.84 11.24
CA HIS A 186 4.35 -16.96 12.16
C HIS A 186 3.13 -17.89 12.15
N GLN A 187 1.92 -17.33 12.23
CA GLN A 187 0.67 -18.09 12.20
C GLN A 187 0.43 -18.79 10.86
N ALA A 188 0.98 -18.28 9.77
CA ALA A 188 0.94 -18.92 8.45
C ALA A 188 1.98 -20.04 8.28
N GLY A 189 2.80 -20.31 9.29
CA GLY A 189 3.84 -21.35 9.25
C GLY A 189 5.16 -20.91 8.59
N ALA A 190 5.33 -19.61 8.33
CA ALA A 190 6.62 -19.05 7.93
C ALA A 190 7.44 -18.67 9.17
N ARG A 191 8.76 -18.80 9.10
CA ARG A 191 9.66 -18.33 10.14
C ARG A 191 9.99 -16.85 9.87
N PRO A 192 9.49 -15.89 10.67
CA PRO A 192 9.87 -14.49 10.53
C PRO A 192 11.38 -14.33 10.70
N ASN A 193 12.02 -13.56 9.85
CA ASN A 193 13.47 -13.35 9.91
C ASN A 193 13.88 -11.89 9.83
N ARG A 194 12.94 -11.00 9.45
CA ARG A 194 13.21 -9.58 9.34
C ARG A 194 11.94 -8.75 9.46
N CYS A 195 12.03 -7.61 10.15
CA CYS A 195 11.04 -6.54 10.11
C CYS A 195 11.74 -5.18 10.08
N THR A 196 11.12 -4.19 9.46
CA THR A 196 11.59 -2.81 9.41
C THR A 196 10.42 -1.88 9.05
N TRP A 197 10.71 -0.58 9.03
CA TRP A 197 9.81 0.45 8.53
C TRP A 197 10.37 1.06 7.26
N LEU A 198 9.53 1.22 6.26
CA LEU A 198 9.83 2.02 5.09
C LEU A 198 9.38 3.45 5.36
N PHE A 199 10.34 4.34 5.60
CA PHE A 199 10.03 5.74 5.82
C PHE A 199 9.34 6.35 4.59
N PHE A 200 8.25 7.05 4.83
CA PHE A 200 7.41 7.67 3.81
C PHE A 200 6.98 9.06 4.30
N GLY A 201 7.88 10.02 4.18
CA GLY A 201 7.67 11.37 4.71
C GLY A 201 8.75 12.33 4.24
N ALA A 202 8.63 13.58 4.67
CA ALA A 202 9.54 14.66 4.31
C ALA A 202 9.44 15.83 5.29
N CYS A 203 10.38 16.77 5.24
CA CYS A 203 10.29 18.06 5.92
C CYS A 203 10.14 19.21 4.93
N ALA A 204 9.74 20.38 5.43
CA ALA A 204 9.39 21.58 4.65
C ALA A 204 10.47 22.04 3.64
N GLY A 205 11.74 21.68 3.86
CA GLY A 205 12.85 22.01 2.93
C GLY A 205 13.02 21.02 1.77
N GLU A 206 12.30 19.89 1.80
CA GLU A 206 12.45 18.86 0.78
C GLU A 206 11.45 19.05 -0.37
N PRO A 207 11.87 18.84 -1.64
CA PRO A 207 10.98 19.01 -2.80
C PRO A 207 9.72 18.13 -2.77
N SER A 208 9.77 16.99 -2.09
CA SER A 208 8.64 16.05 -1.96
C SER A 208 7.62 16.44 -0.88
N PHE A 209 7.97 17.33 0.05
CA PHE A 209 7.11 17.68 1.18
C PHE A 209 5.70 18.14 0.78
N PRO A 210 5.53 19.06 -0.20
CA PRO A 210 4.18 19.45 -0.65
C PRO A 210 3.34 18.27 -1.13
N ALA A 211 3.96 17.31 -1.83
CA ALA A 211 3.26 16.13 -2.34
C ALA A 211 2.74 15.23 -1.21
N PHE A 212 3.48 15.07 -0.11
CA PHE A 212 3.01 14.31 1.06
C PHE A 212 1.82 14.98 1.74
N VAL A 213 1.90 16.29 1.96
CA VAL A 213 0.82 17.06 2.60
C VAL A 213 -0.45 17.02 1.76
N GLU A 214 -0.30 17.22 0.46
CA GLU A 214 -1.42 17.23 -0.47
C GLU A 214 -2.05 15.84 -0.63
N ASN A 215 -1.24 14.77 -0.61
CA ASN A 215 -1.73 13.40 -0.60
C ASN A 215 -2.57 13.10 0.65
N LEU A 216 -2.11 13.51 1.84
CA LEU A 216 -2.89 13.37 3.08
C LEU A 216 -4.20 14.15 3.00
N HIS A 217 -4.12 15.42 2.55
CA HIS A 217 -5.31 16.24 2.39
C HIS A 217 -6.31 15.59 1.44
N PHE A 218 -5.85 15.12 0.28
CA PHE A 218 -6.69 14.46 -0.73
C PHE A 218 -7.32 13.16 -0.19
N LEU A 219 -6.53 12.31 0.48
CA LEU A 219 -7.00 11.07 1.09
C LEU A 219 -8.18 11.33 2.04
N LEU A 220 -8.04 12.31 2.93
CA LEU A 220 -9.08 12.66 3.88
C LEU A 220 -10.29 13.34 3.22
N ALA A 221 -10.05 14.24 2.27
CA ALA A 221 -11.12 14.91 1.54
C ALA A 221 -11.95 13.94 0.68
N SER A 222 -11.32 12.95 0.04
CA SER A 222 -12.01 11.92 -0.75
C SER A 222 -12.87 10.99 0.09
N ALA A 223 -12.53 10.81 1.37
CA ALA A 223 -13.32 10.02 2.32
C ALA A 223 -14.49 10.78 2.97
N ARG A 224 -14.76 12.04 2.55
CA ARG A 224 -15.73 12.96 3.19
C ARG A 224 -17.08 12.31 3.44
N ASP A 225 -17.71 11.75 2.43
CA ASP A 225 -19.06 11.20 2.57
C ASP A 225 -19.10 10.04 3.56
N THR A 226 -18.06 9.20 3.56
CA THR A 226 -17.91 8.09 4.50
C THR A 226 -17.70 8.61 5.92
N LEU A 227 -16.84 9.61 6.09
CA LEU A 227 -16.55 10.22 7.40
C LEU A 227 -17.78 10.89 8.00
N LEU A 228 -18.47 11.74 7.26
CA LEU A 228 -19.68 12.42 7.72
C LEU A 228 -20.82 11.41 7.97
N GLY A 229 -21.00 10.46 7.07
CA GLY A 229 -21.99 9.39 7.22
C GLY A 229 -21.72 8.47 8.43
N SER A 230 -20.47 8.46 8.91
CA SER A 230 -20.09 7.71 10.13
C SER A 230 -20.61 8.38 11.42
N GLY A 231 -20.82 9.67 11.41
CA GLY A 231 -21.14 10.46 12.60
C GLY A 231 -19.98 10.63 13.59
N LEU A 232 -18.75 10.26 13.19
CA LEU A 232 -17.54 10.36 14.04
C LEU A 232 -16.91 11.75 14.03
N ILE A 233 -17.24 12.55 13.02
CA ILE A 233 -16.77 13.93 12.88
C ILE A 233 -17.86 14.78 12.22
N GLY A 234 -17.97 16.05 12.63
CA GLY A 234 -18.88 17.03 12.02
C GLY A 234 -18.30 17.68 10.78
N ALA A 235 -19.18 18.18 9.88
CA ALA A 235 -18.73 18.82 8.63
C ALA A 235 -17.82 20.04 8.89
N ALA A 236 -18.18 20.92 9.83
CA ALA A 236 -17.39 22.09 10.17
C ALA A 236 -16.02 21.72 10.76
N GLU A 237 -15.96 20.69 11.62
CA GLU A 237 -14.71 20.20 12.20
C GLU A 237 -13.79 19.61 11.11
N MET A 238 -14.35 18.84 10.18
CA MET A 238 -13.60 18.28 9.06
C MET A 238 -13.06 19.38 8.14
N ASP A 239 -13.90 20.37 7.78
CA ASP A 239 -13.49 21.47 6.92
C ASP A 239 -12.36 22.29 7.54
N GLU A 240 -12.44 22.59 8.84
CA GLU A 240 -11.38 23.30 9.55
C GLU A 240 -10.10 22.45 9.61
N ALA A 241 -10.18 21.18 9.94
CA ALA A 241 -9.01 20.28 9.96
C ALA A 241 -8.32 20.20 8.60
N LEU A 242 -9.08 20.07 7.50
CA LEU A 242 -8.53 20.07 6.14
C LEU A 242 -7.85 21.41 5.80
N LEU A 243 -8.42 22.54 6.22
CA LEU A 243 -7.80 23.86 6.06
C LEU A 243 -6.47 23.93 6.83
N GLN A 244 -6.43 23.44 8.06
CA GLN A 244 -5.22 23.43 8.89
C GLN A 244 -4.13 22.51 8.30
N ILE A 245 -4.47 21.38 7.68
CA ILE A 245 -3.52 20.54 6.95
C ILE A 245 -2.91 21.32 5.76
N ARG A 246 -3.71 22.07 5.01
CA ARG A 246 -3.16 22.93 3.94
C ARG A 246 -2.22 24.02 4.46
N ARG A 247 -2.57 24.67 5.56
CA ARG A 247 -1.71 25.67 6.22
C ARG A 247 -0.41 25.05 6.72
N PHE A 248 -0.47 23.82 7.25
CA PHE A 248 0.71 23.06 7.64
C PHE A 248 1.70 22.90 6.48
N GLY A 249 1.22 22.63 5.26
CA GLY A 249 2.04 22.52 4.06
C GLY A 249 2.81 23.79 3.67
N GLN A 250 2.44 24.95 4.25
CA GLN A 250 3.09 26.26 4.00
C GLN A 250 4.09 26.65 5.09
N ARG A 251 4.23 25.85 6.15
CA ARG A 251 5.11 26.14 7.26
C ARG A 251 6.56 25.82 6.92
N PRO A 252 7.52 26.69 7.26
CA PRO A 252 8.94 26.43 7.03
C PRO A 252 9.58 25.46 8.05
N ASP A 253 8.87 25.16 9.16
CA ASP A 253 9.31 24.35 10.29
C ASP A 253 8.52 23.03 10.39
N ALA A 254 7.83 22.63 9.32
CA ALA A 254 6.97 21.45 9.31
C ALA A 254 7.74 20.17 8.96
N ALA A 255 7.34 19.07 9.60
CA ALA A 255 7.81 17.73 9.25
C ALA A 255 6.64 16.74 9.23
N PHE A 256 6.63 15.90 8.22
CA PHE A 256 5.67 14.84 8.00
C PHE A 256 6.37 13.49 8.14
N TRP A 257 5.96 12.69 9.10
CA TRP A 257 6.49 11.34 9.31
C TRP A 257 5.39 10.30 9.14
N TYR A 258 5.63 9.39 8.23
CA TYR A 258 4.87 8.18 8.06
C TYR A 258 5.81 7.01 7.77
N ALA A 259 5.37 5.81 8.00
CA ALA A 259 6.15 4.64 7.68
C ALA A 259 5.22 3.47 7.35
N VAL A 260 5.57 2.74 6.30
CA VAL A 260 4.92 1.49 5.93
C VAL A 260 5.64 0.35 6.63
N ALA A 261 4.90 -0.50 7.33
CA ALA A 261 5.46 -1.68 7.97
C ALA A 261 5.93 -2.70 6.93
N TYR A 262 7.08 -3.29 7.17
CA TYR A 262 7.67 -4.35 6.35
C TYR A 262 8.01 -5.55 7.22
N ALA A 263 7.59 -6.73 6.83
CA ALA A 263 8.02 -7.98 7.46
C ALA A 263 8.34 -9.03 6.41
N GLU A 264 9.37 -9.83 6.67
CA GLU A 264 9.81 -10.93 5.85
C GLU A 264 9.88 -12.22 6.66
N GLY A 265 9.42 -13.32 6.07
CA GLY A 265 9.56 -14.66 6.61
C GLY A 265 10.01 -15.65 5.55
N VAL A 266 10.53 -16.77 6.01
CA VAL A 266 10.97 -17.89 5.17
C VAL A 266 10.08 -19.10 5.46
N LYS A 267 9.60 -19.75 4.39
CA LYS A 267 8.84 -21.00 4.50
C LYS A 267 9.73 -22.17 4.90
#